data_682da3c8e194208bab3ab2d1dd3d5b6f
#
_entry.id   682da3c8e194208bab3ab2d1dd3d5b6f
#
_cell.length_a   1.000
_cell.length_b   1.000
_cell.length_c   1.000
_cell.angle_alpha   90.00
_cell.angle_beta   90.00
_cell.angle_gamma   90.00
#
_symmetry.space_group_name_H-M   'P 1'
#
loop_
_entity.id
_entity.type
_entity.pdbx_description
1 polymer ?
#
loop_
_entity_poly.entity_id
_entity_poly.type
_entity_poly.pdbx_seq_one_letter_code
_entity_poly.pdbx_strand_id
1 'polypeptide(L)'
;MKVKPQAAKRLKHNVRFQALQLLVEIDWHDQYSNVLLNRALSQSELKPVDQGLLVNLVYGSIQHRLTLDFYLEPFIKGKKLEAWIRSLLRMTVYQMLYLERIPDHAAINEAVNIAKLNGHAGLAGLVNGVLRNFRRQELRSLDSVTDPIEALSIQYSVAPWIVALLQKQYDQASLADLLASLNQRPRLTARIQAHPNERDQILAQLTAAGYQVEAGNLSPYAIESLDGRILESPAFQAGRLTIQDESSMLVAPIGRPVAGQRLLDACSAPGGKATHMAFLLQNGHLDALDISQAKLDLVAGHMERLGLSQQEGLNISLRATNALDFMPPSGTLYDIIYLDAPCSGLGLMRRKPEIKYTKQASDIEALSKLQSQLLDHVASLLKPGGTLVYSTCTLAQAENQAQVKAFLARQADFQLSPIGPEEVQGASVLTADGMIEVLPQDYLTDGFFIARMTKSA
;
A
#
# COMPACT_ATOMS: atom_id res chain seq x y z
N MET A 1 -17.43 11.18 -14.86
CA MET A 1 -17.78 12.61 -15.17
C MET A 1 -17.91 12.78 -16.69
N LYS A 2 -19.04 13.31 -17.20
CA LYS A 2 -19.10 13.69 -18.62
C LYS A 2 -18.34 15.00 -18.79
N VAL A 3 -17.21 14.97 -19.50
CA VAL A 3 -16.39 16.14 -19.78
C VAL A 3 -16.89 16.77 -21.08
N LYS A 4 -17.20 18.08 -21.06
CA LYS A 4 -17.60 18.81 -22.27
C LYS A 4 -16.40 18.95 -23.22
N PRO A 5 -16.54 18.76 -24.53
CA PRO A 5 -15.42 18.86 -25.49
C PRO A 5 -14.65 20.17 -25.42
N GLN A 6 -15.34 21.30 -25.22
CA GLN A 6 -14.72 22.61 -25.07
C GLN A 6 -13.93 22.73 -23.75
N ALA A 7 -14.44 22.12 -22.66
CA ALA A 7 -13.73 22.06 -21.39
C ALA A 7 -12.48 21.20 -21.51
N ALA A 8 -12.56 20.03 -22.12
CA ALA A 8 -11.43 19.16 -22.37
C ALA A 8 -10.29 19.89 -23.11
N LYS A 9 -10.62 20.65 -24.16
CA LYS A 9 -9.62 21.40 -24.93
C LYS A 9 -8.99 22.54 -24.12
N ARG A 10 -9.79 23.31 -23.35
CA ARG A 10 -9.32 24.49 -22.59
C ARG A 10 -8.61 24.12 -21.29
N LEU A 11 -8.95 23.00 -20.69
CA LEU A 11 -8.44 22.54 -19.39
C LEU A 11 -7.44 21.38 -19.53
N LYS A 12 -7.03 21.00 -20.76
CA LYS A 12 -6.13 19.86 -21.01
C LYS A 12 -4.87 19.91 -20.12
N HIS A 13 -4.25 21.08 -19.98
CA HIS A 13 -3.03 21.28 -19.20
C HIS A 13 -3.29 21.84 -17.79
N ASN A 14 -4.56 21.93 -17.36
CA ASN A 14 -4.89 22.40 -16.02
C ASN A 14 -4.76 21.26 -15.02
N VAL A 15 -3.77 21.34 -14.15
CA VAL A 15 -3.44 20.29 -13.16
C VAL A 15 -4.61 19.98 -12.24
N ARG A 16 -5.40 20.96 -11.83
CA ARG A 16 -6.57 20.77 -10.96
C ARG A 16 -7.72 20.05 -11.66
N PHE A 17 -7.87 20.31 -12.96
CA PHE A 17 -8.87 19.60 -13.75
C PHE A 17 -8.48 18.14 -13.97
N GLN A 18 -7.21 17.87 -14.24
CA GLN A 18 -6.71 16.48 -14.32
C GLN A 18 -6.87 15.77 -12.98
N ALA A 19 -6.52 16.41 -11.85
CA ALA A 19 -6.76 15.85 -10.52
C ALA A 19 -8.23 15.54 -10.27
N LEU A 20 -9.13 16.46 -10.64
CA LEU A 20 -10.58 16.24 -10.52
C LEU A 20 -11.07 15.03 -11.34
N GLN A 21 -10.55 14.85 -12.56
CA GLN A 21 -10.90 13.70 -13.39
C GLN A 21 -10.48 12.39 -12.72
N LEU A 22 -9.26 12.33 -12.18
CA LEU A 22 -8.77 11.15 -11.44
C LEU A 22 -9.57 10.90 -10.17
N LEU A 23 -9.88 11.93 -9.38
CA LEU A 23 -10.68 11.81 -8.16
C LEU A 23 -12.09 11.25 -8.45
N VAL A 24 -12.72 11.72 -9.52
CA VAL A 24 -14.04 11.21 -9.93
C VAL A 24 -13.94 9.76 -10.42
N GLU A 25 -12.87 9.37 -11.09
CA GLU A 25 -12.67 8.01 -11.56
C GLU A 25 -12.40 7.04 -10.41
N ILE A 26 -11.59 7.45 -9.42
CA ILE A 26 -11.33 6.69 -8.20
C ILE A 26 -12.62 6.48 -7.39
N ASP A 27 -13.42 7.53 -7.21
CA ASP A 27 -14.67 7.48 -6.43
C ASP A 27 -15.76 6.56 -7.06
N TRP A 28 -15.70 6.30 -8.39
CA TRP A 28 -16.77 5.60 -9.11
C TRP A 28 -16.42 4.21 -9.65
N HIS A 29 -15.14 3.87 -9.76
CA HIS A 29 -14.69 2.66 -10.46
C HIS A 29 -13.83 1.72 -9.63
N ASP A 30 -13.77 1.91 -8.31
CA ASP A 30 -12.97 1.09 -7.37
C ASP A 30 -11.52 0.84 -7.85
N GLN A 31 -10.98 1.77 -8.63
CA GLN A 31 -9.61 1.67 -9.11
C GLN A 31 -8.64 2.27 -8.07
N TYR A 32 -7.51 1.63 -7.92
CA TYR A 32 -6.47 2.12 -7.03
C TYR A 32 -5.86 3.43 -7.53
N SER A 33 -5.78 4.41 -6.65
CA SER A 33 -5.26 5.75 -6.93
C SER A 33 -3.85 5.74 -7.54
N ASN A 34 -2.98 4.86 -7.08
CA ASN A 34 -1.62 4.71 -7.58
C ASN A 34 -1.57 4.26 -9.05
N VAL A 35 -2.46 3.35 -9.47
CA VAL A 35 -2.50 2.86 -10.86
C VAL A 35 -2.94 3.97 -11.81
N LEU A 36 -4.01 4.69 -11.45
CA LEU A 36 -4.51 5.80 -12.25
C LEU A 36 -3.52 6.95 -12.32
N LEU A 37 -2.90 7.32 -11.20
CA LEU A 37 -1.88 8.36 -11.15
C LEU A 37 -0.64 8.01 -11.98
N ASN A 38 -0.11 6.80 -11.84
CA ASN A 38 1.05 6.37 -12.64
C ASN A 38 0.76 6.43 -14.14
N ARG A 39 -0.43 5.98 -14.56
CA ARG A 39 -0.88 6.08 -15.95
C ARG A 39 -0.99 7.54 -16.40
N ALA A 40 -1.59 8.40 -15.57
CA ALA A 40 -1.74 9.81 -15.90
C ALA A 40 -0.37 10.52 -16.00
N LEU A 41 0.55 10.23 -15.08
CA LEU A 41 1.90 10.80 -15.06
C LEU A 41 2.75 10.34 -16.26
N SER A 42 2.68 9.06 -16.61
CA SER A 42 3.43 8.53 -17.78
C SER A 42 2.98 9.12 -19.13
N GLN A 43 1.73 9.59 -19.20
CA GLN A 43 1.16 10.23 -20.40
C GLN A 43 1.11 11.76 -20.29
N SER A 44 1.64 12.32 -19.20
CA SER A 44 1.48 13.74 -18.87
C SER A 44 2.50 14.63 -19.61
N GLU A 45 2.00 15.73 -20.15
CA GLU A 45 2.80 16.85 -20.67
C GLU A 45 3.04 17.93 -19.59
N LEU A 46 2.71 17.64 -18.31
CA LEU A 46 2.88 18.57 -17.20
C LEU A 46 4.36 18.74 -16.82
N LYS A 47 4.70 19.95 -16.37
CA LYS A 47 6.02 20.21 -15.78
C LYS A 47 6.19 19.42 -14.46
N PRO A 48 7.42 19.10 -14.05
CA PRO A 48 7.66 18.33 -12.81
C PRO A 48 6.98 18.92 -11.57
N VAL A 49 6.96 20.25 -11.43
CA VAL A 49 6.27 20.92 -10.31
C VAL A 49 4.76 20.70 -10.32
N ASP A 50 4.16 20.68 -11.51
CA ASP A 50 2.72 20.44 -11.68
C ASP A 50 2.38 18.95 -11.51
N GLN A 51 3.30 18.03 -11.86
CA GLN A 51 3.16 16.61 -11.56
C GLN A 51 3.14 16.37 -10.05
N GLY A 52 4.03 17.01 -9.29
CA GLY A 52 4.02 16.98 -7.82
C GLY A 52 2.72 17.51 -7.23
N LEU A 53 2.19 18.62 -7.81
CA LEU A 53 0.88 19.15 -7.40
C LEU A 53 -0.26 18.18 -7.74
N LEU A 54 -0.26 17.55 -8.91
CA LEU A 54 -1.26 16.54 -9.29
C LEU A 54 -1.32 15.40 -8.27
N VAL A 55 -0.17 14.86 -7.91
CA VAL A 55 -0.04 13.81 -6.90
C VAL A 55 -0.61 14.27 -5.56
N ASN A 56 -0.22 15.46 -5.08
CA ASN A 56 -0.69 15.98 -3.80
C ASN A 56 -2.20 16.24 -3.80
N LEU A 57 -2.77 16.77 -4.88
CA LEU A 57 -4.20 17.03 -4.99
C LEU A 57 -5.01 15.74 -4.93
N VAL A 58 -4.57 14.70 -5.63
CA VAL A 58 -5.28 13.42 -5.67
C VAL A 58 -5.16 12.70 -4.34
N TYR A 59 -3.93 12.41 -3.89
CA TYR A 59 -3.73 11.67 -2.63
C TYR A 59 -4.29 12.43 -1.43
N GLY A 60 -4.02 13.73 -1.32
CA GLY A 60 -4.47 14.51 -0.16
C GLY A 60 -5.99 14.64 -0.08
N SER A 61 -6.67 14.80 -1.22
CA SER A 61 -8.14 14.83 -1.24
C SER A 61 -8.77 13.51 -0.81
N ILE A 62 -8.17 12.37 -1.18
CA ILE A 62 -8.63 11.05 -0.75
C ILE A 62 -8.25 10.84 0.72
N GLN A 63 -7.02 11.15 1.10
CA GLN A 63 -6.47 10.93 2.44
C GLN A 63 -7.32 11.60 3.53
N HIS A 64 -7.84 12.80 3.24
CA HIS A 64 -8.60 13.63 4.19
C HIS A 64 -10.10 13.69 3.88
N ARG A 65 -10.65 12.74 3.13
CA ARG A 65 -12.02 12.78 2.59
C ARG A 65 -13.10 13.05 3.64
N LEU A 66 -13.11 12.34 4.78
CA LEU A 66 -14.14 12.48 5.80
C LEU A 66 -13.98 13.82 6.56
N THR A 67 -12.75 14.22 6.84
CA THR A 67 -12.44 15.53 7.45
C THR A 67 -12.92 16.68 6.56
N LEU A 68 -12.65 16.59 5.25
CA LEU A 68 -13.09 17.58 4.27
C LEU A 68 -14.61 17.63 4.14
N ASP A 69 -15.30 16.47 4.17
CA ASP A 69 -16.75 16.39 4.14
C ASP A 69 -17.37 17.01 5.41
N PHE A 70 -16.79 16.75 6.58
CA PHE A 70 -17.24 17.32 7.84
C PHE A 70 -17.18 18.85 7.82
N TYR A 71 -16.09 19.42 7.32
CA TYR A 71 -15.95 20.86 7.22
C TYR A 71 -16.83 21.49 6.13
N LEU A 72 -17.09 20.76 5.04
CA LEU A 72 -17.95 21.23 3.96
C LEU A 72 -19.45 21.12 4.28
N GLU A 73 -19.84 20.19 5.13
CA GLU A 73 -21.24 19.84 5.40
C GLU A 73 -22.12 21.07 5.69
N PRO A 74 -21.76 22.03 6.58
CA PRO A 74 -22.60 23.20 6.88
C PRO A 74 -22.93 24.05 5.65
N PHE A 75 -22.07 24.07 4.65
CA PHE A 75 -22.20 24.92 3.47
C PHE A 75 -22.95 24.25 2.30
N ILE A 76 -23.06 22.92 2.34
CA ILE A 76 -23.67 22.12 1.29
C ILE A 76 -24.93 21.38 1.71
N LYS A 77 -25.28 21.41 3.02
CA LYS A 77 -26.48 20.77 3.56
C LYS A 77 -27.73 21.18 2.80
N GLY A 78 -28.56 20.21 2.42
CA GLY A 78 -29.78 20.44 1.66
C GLY A 78 -29.57 20.78 0.17
N LYS A 79 -28.34 20.90 -0.32
CA LYS A 79 -28.06 21.14 -1.74
C LYS A 79 -27.89 19.81 -2.48
N LYS A 80 -28.59 19.65 -3.62
CA LYS A 80 -28.37 18.52 -4.50
C LYS A 80 -27.13 18.78 -5.35
N LEU A 81 -26.00 18.15 -4.98
CA LEU A 81 -24.74 18.29 -5.69
C LEU A 81 -24.49 17.11 -6.63
N GLU A 82 -24.03 17.40 -7.84
CA GLU A 82 -23.40 16.39 -8.68
C GLU A 82 -22.11 15.91 -8.01
N ALA A 83 -21.80 14.61 -8.16
CA ALA A 83 -20.64 14.02 -7.49
C ALA A 83 -19.31 14.72 -7.81
N TRP A 84 -19.07 15.08 -9.07
CA TRP A 84 -17.86 15.80 -9.46
C TRP A 84 -17.74 17.20 -8.82
N ILE A 85 -18.87 17.86 -8.53
CA ILE A 85 -18.87 19.15 -7.79
C ILE A 85 -18.43 18.89 -6.33
N ARG A 86 -18.88 17.80 -5.71
CA ARG A 86 -18.42 17.43 -4.37
C ARG A 86 -16.90 17.16 -4.36
N SER A 87 -16.38 16.40 -5.31
CA SER A 87 -14.93 16.15 -5.43
C SER A 87 -14.16 17.44 -5.72
N LEU A 88 -14.70 18.35 -6.53
CA LEU A 88 -14.11 19.69 -6.77
C LEU A 88 -14.04 20.53 -5.50
N LEU A 89 -15.12 20.54 -4.70
CA LEU A 89 -15.15 21.27 -3.43
C LEU A 89 -14.16 20.67 -2.42
N ARG A 90 -14.13 19.33 -2.25
CA ARG A 90 -13.15 18.64 -1.40
C ARG A 90 -11.72 19.00 -1.78
N MET A 91 -11.36 18.84 -3.06
CA MET A 91 -10.03 19.17 -3.57
C MET A 91 -9.65 20.63 -3.34
N THR A 92 -10.61 21.55 -3.45
CA THR A 92 -10.35 22.97 -3.22
C THR A 92 -10.16 23.29 -1.74
N VAL A 93 -11.00 22.72 -0.86
CA VAL A 93 -10.85 22.89 0.60
C VAL A 93 -9.56 22.21 1.08
N TYR A 94 -9.18 21.06 0.50
CA TYR A 94 -7.88 20.46 0.78
C TYR A 94 -6.72 21.43 0.48
N GLN A 95 -6.74 22.13 -0.65
CA GLN A 95 -5.72 23.13 -0.97
C GLN A 95 -5.68 24.26 0.06
N MET A 96 -6.85 24.75 0.49
CA MET A 96 -6.95 25.84 1.46
C MET A 96 -6.46 25.47 2.86
N LEU A 97 -6.63 24.19 3.28
CA LEU A 97 -6.28 23.75 4.62
C LEU A 97 -4.86 23.16 4.74
N TYR A 98 -4.33 22.54 3.67
CA TYR A 98 -3.13 21.73 3.75
C TYR A 98 -1.99 22.17 2.81
N LEU A 99 -2.24 23.10 1.86
CA LEU A 99 -1.22 23.53 0.91
C LEU A 99 -0.88 25.01 1.09
N GLU A 100 -0.06 25.31 2.09
CA GLU A 100 0.32 26.69 2.49
C GLU A 100 0.84 27.56 1.32
N ARG A 101 1.47 26.96 0.32
CA ARG A 101 2.02 27.67 -0.85
C ARG A 101 0.96 28.07 -1.88
N ILE A 102 -0.28 27.63 -1.72
CA ILE A 102 -1.39 27.96 -2.63
C ILE A 102 -2.32 28.97 -1.95
N PRO A 103 -2.37 30.23 -2.44
CA PRO A 103 -3.29 31.21 -1.89
C PRO A 103 -4.75 30.77 -2.10
N ASP A 104 -5.59 30.94 -1.09
CA ASP A 104 -7.02 30.57 -1.11
C ASP A 104 -7.75 31.13 -2.34
N HIS A 105 -7.49 32.42 -2.64
CA HIS A 105 -8.16 33.07 -3.78
C HIS A 105 -7.82 32.39 -5.11
N ALA A 106 -6.59 31.87 -5.27
CA ALA A 106 -6.18 31.16 -6.48
C ALA A 106 -6.88 29.80 -6.57
N ALA A 107 -6.95 29.03 -5.47
CA ALA A 107 -7.69 27.76 -5.41
C ALA A 107 -9.18 27.95 -5.74
N ILE A 108 -9.82 28.98 -5.15
CA ILE A 108 -11.24 29.29 -5.40
C ILE A 108 -11.47 29.69 -6.86
N ASN A 109 -10.64 30.60 -7.41
CA ASN A 109 -10.79 31.06 -8.79
C ASN A 109 -10.68 29.92 -9.80
N GLU A 110 -9.72 29.01 -9.60
CA GLU A 110 -9.57 27.82 -10.45
C GLU A 110 -10.78 26.88 -10.35
N ALA A 111 -11.30 26.62 -9.14
CA ALA A 111 -12.48 25.81 -8.96
C ALA A 111 -13.71 26.40 -9.65
N VAL A 112 -13.92 27.71 -9.54
CA VAL A 112 -15.01 28.44 -10.21
C VAL A 112 -14.86 28.37 -11.74
N ASN A 113 -13.64 28.52 -12.25
CA ASN A 113 -13.34 28.40 -13.68
C ASN A 113 -13.65 26.98 -14.20
N ILE A 114 -13.23 25.95 -13.49
CA ILE A 114 -13.54 24.54 -13.82
C ILE A 114 -15.06 24.33 -13.83
N ALA A 115 -15.76 24.78 -12.79
CA ALA A 115 -17.21 24.65 -12.68
C ALA A 115 -17.95 25.38 -13.80
N LYS A 116 -17.45 26.54 -14.25
CA LYS A 116 -18.00 27.29 -15.36
C LYS A 116 -17.81 26.59 -16.71
N LEU A 117 -16.61 26.10 -16.96
CA LEU A 117 -16.25 25.50 -18.25
C LEU A 117 -16.83 24.09 -18.41
N ASN A 118 -16.74 23.25 -17.40
CA ASN A 118 -17.24 21.87 -17.44
C ASN A 118 -18.74 21.75 -17.10
N GLY A 119 -19.27 22.70 -16.32
CA GLY A 119 -20.67 22.82 -15.94
C GLY A 119 -21.39 23.96 -16.68
N HIS A 120 -21.84 24.92 -15.89
CA HIS A 120 -22.51 26.14 -16.35
C HIS A 120 -22.40 27.26 -15.30
N ALA A 121 -22.83 28.49 -15.64
CA ALA A 121 -22.69 29.67 -14.77
C ALA A 121 -23.36 29.47 -13.39
N GLY A 122 -24.50 28.78 -13.31
CA GLY A 122 -25.17 28.48 -12.03
C GLY A 122 -24.31 27.60 -11.10
N LEU A 123 -23.65 26.57 -11.64
CA LEU A 123 -22.71 25.74 -10.86
C LEU A 123 -21.47 26.53 -10.42
N ALA A 124 -20.95 27.40 -11.30
CA ALA A 124 -19.85 28.29 -10.94
C ALA A 124 -20.24 29.24 -9.79
N GLY A 125 -21.47 29.80 -9.82
CA GLY A 125 -22.04 30.59 -8.75
C GLY A 125 -22.17 29.83 -7.42
N LEU A 126 -22.63 28.60 -7.48
CA LEU A 126 -22.75 27.71 -6.33
C LEU A 126 -21.37 27.43 -5.71
N VAL A 127 -20.40 26.98 -6.53
CA VAL A 127 -19.02 26.69 -6.09
C VAL A 127 -18.39 27.92 -5.44
N ASN A 128 -18.50 29.10 -6.08
CA ASN A 128 -18.00 30.36 -5.54
C ASN A 128 -18.64 30.72 -4.20
N GLY A 129 -19.97 30.60 -4.09
CA GLY A 129 -20.72 30.87 -2.87
C GLY A 129 -20.28 29.96 -1.71
N VAL A 130 -20.19 28.65 -1.94
CA VAL A 130 -19.74 27.66 -0.94
C VAL A 130 -18.33 27.97 -0.46
N LEU A 131 -17.36 28.14 -1.38
CA LEU A 131 -15.95 28.30 -1.03
C LEU A 131 -15.65 29.66 -0.38
N ARG A 132 -16.32 30.73 -0.78
CA ARG A 132 -16.19 32.04 -0.13
C ARG A 132 -16.78 32.05 1.28
N ASN A 133 -17.90 31.37 1.50
CA ASN A 133 -18.48 31.24 2.82
C ASN A 133 -17.60 30.38 3.72
N PHE A 134 -17.09 29.26 3.20
CA PHE A 134 -16.12 28.43 3.90
C PHE A 134 -14.90 29.24 4.39
N ARG A 135 -14.30 30.06 3.52
CA ARG A 135 -13.15 30.89 3.87
C ARG A 135 -13.43 31.93 4.98
N ARG A 136 -14.68 32.41 5.07
CA ARG A 136 -15.05 33.50 5.99
C ARG A 136 -15.42 33.03 7.38
N GLN A 137 -15.74 31.76 7.55
CA GLN A 137 -16.19 31.20 8.80
C GLN A 137 -15.05 30.43 9.47
N GLU A 138 -15.09 30.39 10.80
CA GLU A 138 -14.23 29.49 11.56
C GLU A 138 -14.61 28.03 11.25
N LEU A 139 -13.61 27.15 11.29
CA LEU A 139 -13.82 25.75 11.07
C LEU A 139 -14.69 25.18 12.20
N ARG A 140 -15.62 24.31 11.85
CA ARG A 140 -16.43 23.57 12.80
C ARG A 140 -15.51 22.76 13.72
N SER A 141 -15.68 22.94 15.08
CA SER A 141 -14.91 22.17 16.05
C SER A 141 -15.32 20.70 16.05
N LEU A 142 -14.35 19.81 16.16
CA LEU A 142 -14.57 18.37 16.39
C LEU A 142 -15.22 18.09 17.73
N ASP A 143 -15.12 18.99 18.72
CA ASP A 143 -15.81 18.87 20.02
C ASP A 143 -17.33 18.83 19.88
N SER A 144 -17.87 19.24 18.73
CA SER A 144 -19.30 19.12 18.43
C SER A 144 -19.73 17.68 18.12
N VAL A 145 -18.79 16.74 17.96
CA VAL A 145 -19.06 15.32 17.69
C VAL A 145 -19.01 14.55 18.99
N THR A 146 -20.15 14.04 19.45
CA THR A 146 -20.29 13.36 20.74
C THR A 146 -19.85 11.90 20.75
N ASP A 147 -19.93 11.22 19.62
CA ASP A 147 -19.46 9.82 19.47
C ASP A 147 -17.93 9.81 19.30
N PRO A 148 -17.18 9.17 20.22
CA PRO A 148 -15.71 9.12 20.13
C PRO A 148 -15.18 8.43 18.88
N ILE A 149 -15.88 7.40 18.39
CA ILE A 149 -15.48 6.69 17.17
C ILE A 149 -15.68 7.61 15.96
N GLU A 150 -16.80 8.31 15.90
CA GLU A 150 -17.08 9.28 14.84
C GLU A 150 -16.08 10.45 14.89
N ALA A 151 -15.75 10.94 16.07
CA ALA A 151 -14.76 12.01 16.23
C ALA A 151 -13.38 11.59 15.70
N LEU A 152 -12.87 10.42 16.08
CA LEU A 152 -11.61 9.87 15.56
C LEU A 152 -11.68 9.60 14.05
N SER A 153 -12.82 9.06 13.58
CA SER A 153 -13.07 8.82 12.15
C SER A 153 -12.94 10.10 11.33
N ILE A 154 -13.53 11.19 11.78
CA ILE A 154 -13.47 12.50 11.11
C ILE A 154 -12.05 13.07 11.23
N GLN A 155 -11.47 13.05 12.43
CA GLN A 155 -10.15 13.62 12.71
C GLN A 155 -9.05 13.02 11.80
N TYR A 156 -9.04 11.68 11.69
CA TYR A 156 -8.02 10.95 10.94
C TYR A 156 -8.48 10.49 9.55
N SER A 157 -9.73 10.79 9.21
CA SER A 157 -10.33 10.43 7.91
C SER A 157 -10.25 8.94 7.63
N VAL A 158 -10.70 8.11 8.58
CA VAL A 158 -10.75 6.64 8.51
C VAL A 158 -12.18 6.20 8.78
N ALA A 159 -12.73 5.24 8.02
CA ALA A 159 -14.11 4.80 8.20
C ALA A 159 -14.40 4.37 9.66
N PRO A 160 -15.57 4.69 10.23
CA PRO A 160 -15.90 4.42 11.63
C PRO A 160 -15.72 2.95 12.03
N TRP A 161 -16.07 2.02 11.15
CA TRP A 161 -15.93 0.59 11.42
C TRP A 161 -14.45 0.15 11.54
N ILE A 162 -13.52 0.79 10.79
CA ILE A 162 -12.07 0.52 10.90
C ILE A 162 -11.58 1.07 12.25
N VAL A 163 -11.98 2.27 12.63
CA VAL A 163 -11.64 2.85 13.95
C VAL A 163 -12.12 1.93 15.06
N ALA A 164 -13.38 1.48 15.00
CA ALA A 164 -13.96 0.55 15.98
C ALA A 164 -13.25 -0.81 16.02
N LEU A 165 -12.79 -1.33 14.87
CA LEU A 165 -11.98 -2.54 14.79
C LEU A 165 -10.65 -2.34 15.50
N LEU A 166 -9.91 -1.28 15.17
CA LEU A 166 -8.59 -1.02 15.72
C LEU A 166 -8.65 -0.69 17.23
N GLN A 167 -9.71 0.02 17.69
CA GLN A 167 -9.93 0.30 19.11
C GLN A 167 -10.09 -0.96 19.97
N LYS A 168 -10.59 -2.05 19.39
CA LYS A 168 -10.69 -3.33 20.10
C LYS A 168 -9.35 -4.06 20.21
N GLN A 169 -8.39 -3.71 19.35
CA GLN A 169 -7.10 -4.39 19.23
C GLN A 169 -5.96 -3.66 19.95
N TYR A 170 -6.05 -2.33 20.06
CA TYR A 170 -4.98 -1.47 20.57
C TYR A 170 -5.52 -0.56 21.69
N ASP A 171 -4.65 -0.22 22.63
CA ASP A 171 -4.97 0.79 23.66
C ASP A 171 -5.14 2.18 23.03
N GLN A 172 -5.68 3.11 23.82
CA GLN A 172 -6.06 4.44 23.32
C GLN A 172 -4.87 5.25 22.79
N ALA A 173 -3.71 5.18 23.42
CA ALA A 173 -2.53 5.93 23.01
C ALA A 173 -1.97 5.36 21.70
N SER A 174 -1.77 4.06 21.64
CA SER A 174 -1.32 3.33 20.43
C SER A 174 -2.29 3.54 19.25
N LEU A 175 -3.60 3.56 19.50
CA LEU A 175 -4.61 3.83 18.48
C LEU A 175 -4.47 5.23 17.89
N ALA A 176 -4.27 6.26 18.71
CA ALA A 176 -4.13 7.63 18.24
C ALA A 176 -2.89 7.80 17.35
N ASP A 177 -1.76 7.25 17.78
CA ASP A 177 -0.51 7.27 17.02
C ASP A 177 -0.64 6.49 15.69
N LEU A 178 -1.28 5.32 15.73
CA LEU A 178 -1.58 4.52 14.55
C LEU A 178 -2.41 5.31 13.53
N LEU A 179 -3.55 5.87 13.97
CA LEU A 179 -4.44 6.63 13.09
C LEU A 179 -3.75 7.89 12.52
N ALA A 180 -2.96 8.60 13.34
CA ALA A 180 -2.18 9.76 12.89
C ALA A 180 -1.16 9.36 11.81
N SER A 181 -0.49 8.22 12.00
CA SER A 181 0.51 7.71 11.05
C SER A 181 -0.06 7.42 9.67
N LEU A 182 -1.34 7.02 9.58
CA LEU A 182 -2.00 6.71 8.32
C LEU A 182 -2.16 7.92 7.39
N ASN A 183 -2.03 9.14 7.92
CA ASN A 183 -2.10 10.39 7.15
C ASN A 183 -0.73 10.96 6.78
N GLN A 184 0.35 10.35 7.24
CA GLN A 184 1.69 10.77 6.90
C GLN A 184 2.08 10.33 5.48
N ARG A 185 3.02 11.06 4.87
CA ARG A 185 3.54 10.69 3.56
C ARG A 185 4.31 9.36 3.65
N PRO A 186 4.01 8.37 2.79
CA PRO A 186 4.76 7.12 2.78
C PRO A 186 6.23 7.37 2.36
N ARG A 187 7.15 6.67 3.00
CA ARG A 187 8.55 6.67 2.61
C ARG A 187 8.75 5.92 1.30
N LEU A 188 9.70 6.37 0.49
CA LEU A 188 10.12 5.65 -0.71
C LEU A 188 11.35 4.82 -0.36
N THR A 189 11.18 3.52 -0.25
CA THR A 189 12.26 2.59 0.07
C THR A 189 12.56 1.66 -1.10
N ALA A 190 13.83 1.34 -1.26
CA ALA A 190 14.32 0.39 -2.22
C ALA A 190 15.09 -0.73 -1.51
N ARG A 191 14.86 -1.96 -1.95
CA ARG A 191 15.63 -3.12 -1.53
C ARG A 191 16.87 -3.24 -2.41
N ILE A 192 18.04 -3.45 -1.79
CA ILE A 192 19.27 -3.79 -2.50
C ILE A 192 19.19 -5.23 -3.04
N GLN A 193 19.72 -5.45 -4.23
CA GLN A 193 19.92 -6.78 -4.82
C GLN A 193 21.35 -7.24 -4.57
N ALA A 194 21.72 -7.28 -3.27
CA ALA A 194 23.04 -7.59 -2.74
C ALA A 194 22.93 -8.11 -1.31
N HIS A 195 24.02 -8.62 -0.74
CA HIS A 195 24.03 -8.98 0.67
C HIS A 195 23.94 -7.73 1.58
N PRO A 196 23.35 -7.84 2.77
CA PRO A 196 23.16 -6.70 3.67
C PRO A 196 24.45 -5.94 4.01
N ASN A 197 25.60 -6.63 4.11
CA ASN A 197 26.91 -6.03 4.37
C ASN A 197 27.42 -5.12 3.23
N GLU A 198 26.82 -5.18 2.05
CA GLU A 198 27.15 -4.32 0.91
C GLU A 198 26.31 -3.03 0.89
N ARG A 199 25.28 -2.91 1.76
CA ARG A 199 24.37 -1.77 1.79
C ARG A 199 25.09 -0.44 1.93
N ASP A 200 26.03 -0.35 2.87
CA ASP A 200 26.74 0.90 3.17
C ASP A 200 27.62 1.35 1.99
N GLN A 201 28.21 0.40 1.26
CA GLN A 201 28.94 0.69 0.03
C GLN A 201 28.02 1.23 -1.07
N ILE A 202 26.81 0.64 -1.23
CA ILE A 202 25.80 1.10 -2.20
C ILE A 202 25.29 2.49 -1.80
N LEU A 203 25.06 2.75 -0.51
CA LEU A 203 24.68 4.07 -0.01
C LEU A 203 25.73 5.12 -0.33
N ALA A 204 27.03 4.83 -0.05
CA ALA A 204 28.11 5.73 -0.37
C ALA A 204 28.20 6.04 -1.86
N GLN A 205 28.01 5.05 -2.75
CA GLN A 205 27.98 5.25 -4.20
C GLN A 205 26.83 6.15 -4.65
N LEU A 206 25.61 5.95 -4.11
CA LEU A 206 24.45 6.75 -4.42
C LEU A 206 24.62 8.20 -3.93
N THR A 207 25.13 8.39 -2.71
CA THR A 207 25.40 9.72 -2.13
C THR A 207 26.44 10.47 -2.96
N ALA A 208 27.53 9.81 -3.34
CA ALA A 208 28.56 10.40 -4.20
C ALA A 208 28.02 10.79 -5.58
N ALA A 209 27.00 10.08 -6.09
CA ALA A 209 26.29 10.40 -7.31
C ALA A 209 25.22 11.49 -7.16
N GLY A 210 25.05 12.08 -5.96
CA GLY A 210 24.16 13.20 -5.69
C GLY A 210 22.72 12.83 -5.35
N TYR A 211 22.44 11.55 -5.01
CA TYR A 211 21.14 11.11 -4.49
C TYR A 211 21.09 11.29 -2.97
N GLN A 212 19.94 11.77 -2.46
CA GLN A 212 19.71 11.88 -1.03
C GLN A 212 19.12 10.58 -0.52
N VAL A 213 19.95 9.75 0.07
CA VAL A 213 19.58 8.41 0.55
C VAL A 213 20.13 8.13 1.94
N GLU A 214 19.43 7.28 2.68
CA GLU A 214 19.89 6.78 3.98
C GLU A 214 19.55 5.29 4.13
N ALA A 215 20.11 4.65 5.16
CA ALA A 215 19.78 3.27 5.49
C ALA A 215 18.34 3.19 6.02
N GLY A 216 17.61 2.15 5.62
CA GLY A 216 16.32 1.84 6.24
C GLY A 216 16.48 1.40 7.70
N ASN A 217 15.40 1.49 8.46
CA ASN A 217 15.39 1.28 9.91
C ASN A 217 14.92 -0.11 10.33
N LEU A 218 14.18 -0.82 9.46
CA LEU A 218 13.55 -2.09 9.78
C LEU A 218 14.20 -3.27 9.05
N SER A 219 14.66 -3.07 7.82
CA SER A 219 15.27 -4.12 7.01
C SER A 219 16.73 -3.83 6.68
N PRO A 220 17.66 -4.79 6.88
CA PRO A 220 19.06 -4.63 6.50
C PRO A 220 19.26 -4.51 4.98
N TYR A 221 18.24 -4.81 4.19
CA TYR A 221 18.25 -4.66 2.72
C TYR A 221 17.75 -3.28 2.27
N ALA A 222 17.27 -2.43 3.17
CA ALA A 222 16.57 -1.21 2.81
C ALA A 222 17.48 -0.01 2.65
N ILE A 223 17.21 0.76 1.60
CA ILE A 223 17.69 2.13 1.38
C ILE A 223 16.45 3.02 1.24
N GLU A 224 16.37 4.12 2.02
CA GLU A 224 15.34 5.15 1.88
C GLU A 224 15.81 6.26 0.94
N SER A 225 14.94 6.70 0.03
CA SER A 225 15.15 7.86 -0.83
C SER A 225 14.43 9.07 -0.25
N LEU A 226 15.20 10.07 0.19
CA LEU A 226 14.66 11.28 0.82
C LEU A 226 14.13 12.29 -0.21
N ASP A 227 14.72 12.31 -1.41
CA ASP A 227 14.35 13.21 -2.51
C ASP A 227 13.44 12.56 -3.57
N GLY A 228 13.16 11.27 -3.45
CA GLY A 228 12.32 10.50 -4.36
C GLY A 228 12.98 10.15 -5.71
N ARG A 229 14.25 10.49 -5.95
CA ARG A 229 14.93 10.32 -7.23
C ARG A 229 15.64 8.99 -7.42
N ILE A 230 15.57 8.07 -6.46
CA ILE A 230 16.29 6.78 -6.51
C ILE A 230 15.95 5.96 -7.78
N LEU A 231 14.74 6.12 -8.33
CA LEU A 231 14.31 5.48 -9.59
C LEU A 231 15.14 5.92 -10.81
N GLU A 232 15.72 7.12 -10.75
CA GLU A 232 16.55 7.69 -11.83
C GLU A 232 18.00 7.21 -11.72
N SER A 233 18.36 6.56 -10.62
CA SER A 233 19.75 6.17 -10.35
C SER A 233 20.22 5.06 -11.30
N PRO A 234 21.50 5.11 -11.74
CA PRO A 234 22.10 4.02 -12.50
C PRO A 234 22.00 2.66 -11.79
N ALA A 235 22.05 2.66 -10.45
CA ALA A 235 21.89 1.44 -9.66
C ALA A 235 20.51 0.82 -9.79
N PHE A 236 19.44 1.62 -9.84
CA PHE A 236 18.08 1.13 -10.09
C PHE A 236 17.93 0.62 -11.52
N GLN A 237 18.42 1.37 -12.49
CA GLN A 237 18.36 1.01 -13.92
C GLN A 237 19.13 -0.29 -14.21
N ALA A 238 20.26 -0.50 -13.53
CA ALA A 238 21.08 -1.70 -13.64
C ALA A 238 20.55 -2.91 -12.85
N GLY A 239 19.36 -2.82 -12.24
CA GLY A 239 18.77 -3.91 -11.46
C GLY A 239 19.42 -4.16 -10.10
N ARG A 240 20.28 -3.27 -9.60
CA ARG A 240 20.89 -3.40 -8.28
C ARG A 240 19.96 -3.00 -7.14
N LEU A 241 18.86 -2.33 -7.47
CA LEU A 241 17.82 -1.87 -6.55
C LEU A 241 16.43 -2.22 -7.09
N THR A 242 15.49 -2.46 -6.19
CA THR A 242 14.07 -2.58 -6.53
C THR A 242 13.21 -1.89 -5.49
N ILE A 243 12.12 -1.23 -5.91
CA ILE A 243 11.22 -0.57 -4.96
C ILE A 243 10.44 -1.63 -4.18
N GLN A 244 10.54 -1.55 -2.88
CA GLN A 244 9.80 -2.41 -1.95
C GLN A 244 9.68 -1.71 -0.60
N ASP A 245 8.55 -1.90 0.09
CA ASP A 245 8.40 -1.43 1.47
C ASP A 245 9.23 -2.28 2.43
N GLU A 246 9.78 -1.67 3.48
CA GLU A 246 10.67 -2.35 4.42
C GLU A 246 10.01 -3.53 5.13
N SER A 247 8.75 -3.39 5.53
CA SER A 247 8.01 -4.48 6.17
C SER A 247 7.89 -5.70 5.26
N SER A 248 7.67 -5.46 3.96
CA SER A 248 7.58 -6.50 2.93
C SER A 248 8.93 -7.18 2.64
N MET A 249 10.06 -6.49 2.90
CA MET A 249 11.40 -7.06 2.73
C MET A 249 11.72 -8.15 3.76
N LEU A 250 11.03 -8.16 4.90
CA LEU A 250 11.26 -9.16 5.98
C LEU A 250 10.80 -10.56 5.59
N VAL A 251 9.82 -10.70 4.68
CA VAL A 251 9.16 -11.98 4.40
C VAL A 251 10.12 -13.06 3.89
N ALA A 252 10.89 -12.75 2.85
CA ALA A 252 11.75 -13.75 2.22
C ALA A 252 12.88 -14.26 3.14
N PRO A 253 13.61 -13.40 3.90
CA PRO A 253 14.64 -13.86 4.84
C PRO A 253 14.09 -14.74 5.97
N ILE A 254 12.86 -14.50 6.44
CA ILE A 254 12.24 -15.27 7.53
C ILE A 254 12.06 -16.76 7.18
N GLY A 255 11.89 -17.08 5.91
CA GLY A 255 11.87 -18.48 5.46
C GLY A 255 13.23 -19.16 5.49
N ARG A 256 14.33 -18.41 5.58
CA ARG A 256 15.72 -18.92 5.56
C ARG A 256 16.03 -19.79 4.34
N PRO A 257 15.77 -19.34 3.10
CA PRO A 257 16.04 -20.14 1.92
C PRO A 257 17.54 -20.42 1.77
N VAL A 258 17.84 -21.66 1.40
CA VAL A 258 19.21 -22.11 1.12
C VAL A 258 19.29 -22.70 -0.29
N ALA A 259 20.49 -22.64 -0.88
CA ALA A 259 20.77 -23.13 -2.22
C ALA A 259 20.33 -24.59 -2.42
N GLY A 260 19.73 -24.88 -3.56
CA GLY A 260 19.26 -26.23 -3.94
C GLY A 260 17.83 -26.55 -3.50
N GLN A 261 17.19 -25.71 -2.69
CA GLN A 261 15.82 -25.93 -2.23
C GLN A 261 14.77 -25.67 -3.33
N ARG A 262 13.58 -26.19 -3.10
CA ARG A 262 12.38 -25.90 -3.86
C ARG A 262 11.42 -25.04 -3.06
N LEU A 263 11.12 -23.86 -3.58
CA LEU A 263 10.26 -22.87 -2.97
C LEU A 263 8.94 -22.71 -3.74
N LEU A 264 7.87 -22.42 -3.02
CA LEU A 264 6.58 -21.99 -3.57
C LEU A 264 6.24 -20.60 -3.05
N ASP A 265 5.99 -19.64 -3.94
CA ASP A 265 5.31 -18.38 -3.65
C ASP A 265 3.86 -18.49 -4.14
N ALA A 266 2.94 -18.70 -3.22
CA ALA A 266 1.55 -19.06 -3.55
C ALA A 266 0.71 -17.87 -4.06
N CYS A 267 1.14 -16.60 -3.82
CA CYS A 267 0.44 -15.37 -4.23
C CYS A 267 1.46 -14.29 -4.60
N SER A 268 2.20 -14.50 -5.69
CA SER A 268 3.48 -13.83 -5.94
C SER A 268 3.42 -12.38 -6.41
N ALA A 269 2.31 -11.96 -7.03
CA ALA A 269 2.26 -10.64 -7.65
C ALA A 269 2.17 -9.48 -6.61
N PRO A 270 2.86 -8.37 -6.90
CA PRO A 270 3.56 -7.97 -8.13
C PRO A 270 5.03 -8.40 -8.26
N GLY A 271 5.54 -9.30 -7.40
CA GLY A 271 6.85 -9.92 -7.56
C GLY A 271 7.97 -9.41 -6.64
N GLY A 272 7.71 -8.40 -5.80
CA GLY A 272 8.74 -7.89 -4.89
C GLY A 272 9.29 -8.95 -3.94
N LYS A 273 8.42 -9.81 -3.37
CA LYS A 273 8.79 -10.93 -2.50
C LYS A 273 9.40 -12.07 -3.31
N ALA A 274 8.76 -12.46 -4.43
CA ALA A 274 9.26 -13.52 -5.32
C ALA A 274 10.70 -13.25 -5.79
N THR A 275 11.02 -12.01 -6.20
CA THR A 275 12.39 -11.63 -6.59
C THR A 275 13.37 -11.67 -5.41
N HIS A 276 12.93 -11.40 -4.19
CA HIS A 276 13.78 -11.52 -3.00
C HIS A 276 14.04 -12.98 -2.65
N MET A 277 13.03 -13.83 -2.72
CA MET A 277 13.17 -15.29 -2.56
C MET A 277 14.14 -15.87 -3.58
N ALA A 278 13.98 -15.52 -4.86
CA ALA A 278 14.86 -15.95 -5.94
C ALA A 278 16.32 -15.52 -5.70
N PHE A 279 16.53 -14.28 -5.27
CA PHE A 279 17.86 -13.77 -4.94
C PHE A 279 18.51 -14.55 -3.78
N LEU A 280 17.78 -14.78 -2.70
CA LEU A 280 18.29 -15.50 -1.51
C LEU A 280 18.51 -16.98 -1.79
N LEU A 281 17.69 -17.59 -2.63
CA LEU A 281 17.80 -19.00 -3.02
C LEU A 281 19.08 -19.26 -3.83
N GLN A 282 19.56 -18.30 -4.63
CA GLN A 282 20.74 -18.37 -5.51
C GLN A 282 20.65 -19.45 -6.58
N ASN A 283 20.47 -20.71 -6.22
CA ASN A 283 20.18 -21.84 -7.11
C ASN A 283 19.07 -22.69 -6.50
N GLY A 284 18.38 -23.48 -7.31
CA GLY A 284 17.24 -24.29 -6.91
C GLY A 284 16.01 -24.01 -7.74
N HIS A 285 14.83 -24.12 -7.14
CA HIS A 285 13.58 -24.00 -7.89
C HIS A 285 12.58 -23.11 -7.16
N LEU A 286 12.01 -22.12 -7.86
CA LEU A 286 10.93 -21.26 -7.39
C LEU A 286 9.70 -21.40 -8.30
N ASP A 287 8.62 -21.98 -7.80
CA ASP A 287 7.30 -21.85 -8.39
C ASP A 287 6.61 -20.61 -7.82
N ALA A 288 6.15 -19.70 -8.69
CA ALA A 288 5.47 -18.46 -8.30
C ALA A 288 4.09 -18.41 -8.96
N LEU A 289 3.04 -18.33 -8.14
CA LEU A 289 1.65 -18.39 -8.57
C LEU A 289 0.95 -17.03 -8.43
N ASP A 290 0.07 -16.72 -9.35
CA ASP A 290 -0.98 -15.69 -9.22
C ASP A 290 -2.15 -16.06 -10.13
N ILE A 291 -3.35 -15.63 -9.79
CA ILE A 291 -4.55 -15.86 -10.62
C ILE A 291 -4.53 -15.04 -11.92
N SER A 292 -3.73 -13.99 -12.00
CA SER A 292 -3.69 -13.03 -13.09
C SER A 292 -2.42 -13.14 -13.91
N GLN A 293 -2.55 -13.57 -15.18
CA GLN A 293 -1.42 -13.59 -16.12
C GLN A 293 -0.78 -12.20 -16.27
N ALA A 294 -1.58 -11.15 -16.40
CA ALA A 294 -1.06 -9.79 -16.53
C ALA A 294 -0.22 -9.33 -15.34
N LYS A 295 -0.51 -9.83 -14.13
CA LYS A 295 0.31 -9.57 -12.95
C LYS A 295 1.60 -10.42 -12.96
N LEU A 296 1.54 -11.65 -13.44
CA LEU A 296 2.73 -12.48 -13.60
C LEU A 296 3.70 -11.92 -14.66
N ASP A 297 3.17 -11.25 -15.68
CA ASP A 297 4.02 -10.56 -16.66
C ASP A 297 4.84 -9.44 -15.99
N LEU A 298 4.30 -8.78 -14.94
CA LEU A 298 5.07 -7.85 -14.12
C LEU A 298 6.15 -8.56 -13.29
N VAL A 299 5.83 -9.72 -12.73
CA VAL A 299 6.82 -10.55 -12.00
C VAL A 299 7.95 -10.94 -12.93
N ALA A 300 7.64 -11.42 -14.15
CA ALA A 300 8.62 -11.77 -15.17
C ALA A 300 9.54 -10.59 -15.51
N GLY A 301 8.97 -9.41 -15.75
CA GLY A 301 9.75 -8.19 -16.02
C GLY A 301 10.67 -7.78 -14.85
N HIS A 302 10.22 -7.97 -13.61
CA HIS A 302 11.06 -7.75 -12.44
C HIS A 302 12.20 -8.76 -12.33
N MET A 303 11.94 -10.07 -12.59
CA MET A 303 12.96 -11.11 -12.61
C MET A 303 14.02 -10.83 -13.67
N GLU A 304 13.61 -10.41 -14.87
CA GLU A 304 14.51 -10.05 -15.96
C GLU A 304 15.37 -8.83 -15.61
N ARG A 305 14.75 -7.72 -15.15
CA ARG A 305 15.46 -6.48 -14.79
C ARG A 305 16.50 -6.69 -13.69
N LEU A 306 16.23 -7.61 -12.75
CA LEU A 306 17.13 -7.95 -11.65
C LEU A 306 18.15 -9.05 -12.01
N GLY A 307 18.17 -9.52 -13.27
CA GLY A 307 19.10 -10.55 -13.74
C GLY A 307 18.83 -11.97 -13.23
N LEU A 308 17.69 -12.18 -12.55
CA LEU A 308 17.36 -13.46 -11.90
C LEU A 308 16.93 -14.54 -12.91
N SER A 309 16.33 -14.14 -14.04
CA SER A 309 15.89 -15.08 -15.09
C SER A 309 17.06 -15.77 -15.82
N GLN A 310 18.26 -15.21 -15.72
CA GLN A 310 19.48 -15.72 -16.40
C GLN A 310 20.48 -16.32 -15.41
N GLN A 311 20.11 -16.40 -14.12
CA GLN A 311 21.00 -16.90 -13.06
C GLN A 311 21.17 -18.42 -13.21
N GLU A 312 22.41 -18.85 -13.36
CA GLU A 312 22.74 -20.27 -13.51
C GLU A 312 22.30 -21.09 -12.28
N GLY A 313 21.67 -22.23 -12.54
CA GLY A 313 21.17 -23.13 -11.49
C GLY A 313 19.86 -22.68 -10.83
N LEU A 314 19.33 -21.50 -11.15
CA LEU A 314 18.03 -21.03 -10.64
C LEU A 314 16.93 -21.27 -11.67
N ASN A 315 15.94 -22.09 -11.31
CA ASN A 315 14.78 -22.38 -12.13
C ASN A 315 13.55 -21.65 -11.59
N ILE A 316 13.01 -20.71 -12.36
CA ILE A 316 11.82 -19.95 -11.99
C ILE A 316 10.66 -20.34 -12.90
N SER A 317 9.53 -20.73 -12.30
CA SER A 317 8.31 -21.12 -12.99
C SER A 317 7.16 -20.20 -12.57
N LEU A 318 6.68 -19.37 -13.50
CA LEU A 318 5.53 -18.47 -13.26
C LEU A 318 4.26 -19.14 -13.81
N ARG A 319 3.23 -19.27 -12.96
CA ARG A 319 2.00 -20.01 -13.33
C ARG A 319 0.74 -19.21 -12.99
N ALA A 320 -0.03 -18.88 -14.02
CA ALA A 320 -1.34 -18.25 -13.86
C ALA A 320 -2.34 -19.33 -13.42
N THR A 321 -2.52 -19.45 -12.11
CA THR A 321 -3.44 -20.42 -11.50
C THR A 321 -3.91 -19.93 -10.14
N ASN A 322 -5.09 -20.40 -9.74
CA ASN A 322 -5.53 -20.22 -8.35
C ASN A 322 -4.72 -21.15 -7.46
N ALA A 323 -4.14 -20.61 -6.39
CA ALA A 323 -3.34 -21.39 -5.45
C ALA A 323 -4.12 -22.55 -4.80
N LEU A 324 -5.45 -22.44 -4.66
CA LEU A 324 -6.31 -23.51 -4.18
C LEU A 324 -6.42 -24.71 -5.15
N ASP A 325 -6.23 -24.46 -6.45
CA ASP A 325 -6.34 -25.49 -7.49
C ASP A 325 -4.98 -26.00 -7.93
N PHE A 326 -3.91 -25.40 -7.41
CA PHE A 326 -2.56 -25.73 -7.82
C PHE A 326 -2.14 -27.11 -7.31
N MET A 327 -1.77 -27.96 -8.25
CA MET A 327 -1.18 -29.29 -8.00
C MET A 327 0.18 -29.33 -8.67
N PRO A 328 1.27 -29.49 -7.92
CA PRO A 328 2.59 -29.67 -8.50
C PRO A 328 2.68 -31.04 -9.20
N PRO A 329 3.69 -31.27 -10.06
CA PRO A 329 3.93 -32.60 -10.62
C PRO A 329 3.96 -33.67 -9.55
N SER A 330 3.49 -34.88 -9.88
CA SER A 330 3.36 -36.01 -8.93
C SER A 330 4.64 -36.24 -8.11
N GLY A 331 4.47 -36.31 -6.77
CA GLY A 331 5.58 -36.52 -5.84
C GLY A 331 6.41 -35.27 -5.52
N THR A 332 6.10 -34.12 -6.11
CA THR A 332 6.81 -32.86 -5.82
C THR A 332 6.28 -32.23 -4.55
N LEU A 333 7.16 -32.02 -3.58
CA LEU A 333 6.90 -31.25 -2.37
C LEU A 333 7.92 -30.12 -2.24
N TYR A 334 7.56 -29.09 -1.47
CA TYR A 334 8.37 -27.87 -1.29
C TYR A 334 9.11 -27.90 0.06
N ASP A 335 10.30 -27.34 0.08
CA ASP A 335 11.09 -27.14 1.29
C ASP A 335 10.56 -25.92 2.07
N ILE A 336 10.20 -24.87 1.33
CA ILE A 336 9.62 -23.66 1.90
C ILE A 336 8.42 -23.22 1.05
N ILE A 337 7.35 -22.86 1.71
CA ILE A 337 6.18 -22.24 1.08
C ILE A 337 5.97 -20.87 1.70
N TYR A 338 5.81 -19.86 0.85
CA TYR A 338 5.42 -18.52 1.23
C TYR A 338 3.98 -18.29 0.79
N LEU A 339 3.14 -17.93 1.74
CA LEU A 339 1.76 -17.50 1.51
C LEU A 339 1.62 -16.04 1.96
N ASP A 340 1.96 -15.12 1.05
CA ASP A 340 1.60 -13.70 1.20
C ASP A 340 0.13 -13.56 0.81
N ALA A 341 -0.73 -13.78 1.81
CA ALA A 341 -2.14 -14.08 1.56
C ALA A 341 -2.92 -12.86 1.06
N PRO A 342 -3.89 -13.05 0.15
CA PRO A 342 -4.85 -12.01 -0.17
C PRO A 342 -5.56 -11.58 1.12
N CYS A 343 -5.55 -10.28 1.42
CA CYS A 343 -6.04 -9.72 2.67
C CYS A 343 -6.77 -8.39 2.45
N SER A 344 -7.38 -7.84 3.50
CA SER A 344 -8.09 -6.56 3.44
C SER A 344 -7.19 -5.38 3.04
N GLY A 345 -5.88 -5.48 3.29
CA GLY A 345 -4.90 -4.46 2.96
C GLY A 345 -4.94 -3.24 3.88
N LEU A 346 -5.53 -3.34 5.08
CA LEU A 346 -5.63 -2.21 6.01
C LEU A 346 -4.27 -1.64 6.43
N GLY A 347 -3.18 -2.39 6.32
CA GLY A 347 -1.82 -1.91 6.52
C GLY A 347 -1.32 -0.93 5.44
N LEU A 348 -1.99 -0.91 4.28
CA LEU A 348 -1.61 -0.09 3.12
C LEU A 348 -2.34 1.27 3.05
N MET A 349 -3.17 1.63 4.02
CA MET A 349 -4.02 2.83 3.98
C MET A 349 -3.24 4.13 3.79
N ARG A 350 -1.96 4.17 4.12
CA ARG A 350 -1.05 5.30 3.85
C ARG A 350 -0.75 5.45 2.37
N ARG A 351 -0.48 4.34 1.67
CA ARG A 351 -0.12 4.30 0.24
C ARG A 351 -1.32 4.23 -0.69
N LYS A 352 -2.41 3.64 -0.19
CA LYS A 352 -3.67 3.40 -0.90
C LYS A 352 -4.82 3.94 -0.05
N PRO A 353 -4.95 5.27 0.05
CA PRO A 353 -5.89 5.88 0.98
C PRO A 353 -7.36 5.57 0.67
N GLU A 354 -7.69 5.15 -0.55
CA GLU A 354 -9.02 4.66 -0.92
C GLU A 354 -9.47 3.44 -0.08
N ILE A 355 -8.55 2.62 0.40
CA ILE A 355 -8.84 1.47 1.29
C ILE A 355 -9.63 1.91 2.53
N LYS A 356 -9.36 3.12 3.05
CA LYS A 356 -10.09 3.69 4.18
C LYS A 356 -11.60 3.76 3.98
N TYR A 357 -12.08 3.70 2.72
CA TYR A 357 -13.48 3.98 2.36
C TYR A 357 -14.14 2.89 1.53
N THR A 358 -13.36 2.07 0.81
CA THR A 358 -13.87 1.05 -0.11
C THR A 358 -14.06 -0.31 0.55
N LYS A 359 -13.36 -0.56 1.66
CA LYS A 359 -13.45 -1.82 2.41
C LYS A 359 -14.63 -1.82 3.38
N GLN A 360 -15.15 -3.02 3.66
CA GLN A 360 -16.22 -3.29 4.61
C GLN A 360 -15.80 -4.38 5.61
N ALA A 361 -16.44 -4.44 6.77
CA ALA A 361 -16.16 -5.47 7.78
C ALA A 361 -16.39 -6.89 7.24
N SER A 362 -17.38 -7.07 6.37
CA SER A 362 -17.66 -8.36 5.69
C SER A 362 -16.53 -8.85 4.79
N ASP A 363 -15.69 -7.94 4.27
CA ASP A 363 -14.54 -8.33 3.45
C ASP A 363 -13.50 -9.09 4.28
N ILE A 364 -13.31 -8.70 5.56
CA ILE A 364 -12.40 -9.39 6.48
C ILE A 364 -12.87 -10.81 6.71
N GLU A 365 -14.17 -11.03 6.92
CA GLU A 365 -14.71 -12.38 7.14
C GLU A 365 -14.53 -13.27 5.91
N ALA A 366 -14.82 -12.74 4.72
CA ALA A 366 -14.66 -13.47 3.46
C ALA A 366 -13.19 -13.82 3.19
N LEU A 367 -12.28 -12.85 3.41
CA LEU A 367 -10.84 -13.03 3.23
C LEU A 367 -10.26 -13.99 4.27
N SER A 368 -10.70 -13.93 5.53
CA SER A 368 -10.26 -14.87 6.56
C SER A 368 -10.62 -16.31 6.23
N LYS A 369 -11.80 -16.55 5.64
CA LYS A 369 -12.19 -17.88 5.14
C LYS A 369 -11.30 -18.36 4.00
N LEU A 370 -11.01 -17.47 3.03
CA LEU A 370 -10.11 -17.78 1.91
C LEU A 370 -8.69 -18.08 2.41
N GLN A 371 -8.18 -17.28 3.34
CA GLN A 371 -6.85 -17.48 3.96
C GLN A 371 -6.76 -18.82 4.66
N SER A 372 -7.79 -19.22 5.40
CA SER A 372 -7.87 -20.53 6.04
C SER A 372 -7.78 -21.67 5.02
N GLN A 373 -8.52 -21.59 3.92
CA GLN A 373 -8.48 -22.59 2.84
C GLN A 373 -7.11 -22.64 2.15
N LEU A 374 -6.52 -21.48 1.89
CA LEU A 374 -5.18 -21.40 1.30
C LEU A 374 -4.12 -22.02 2.21
N LEU A 375 -4.14 -21.71 3.52
CA LEU A 375 -3.22 -22.28 4.50
C LEU A 375 -3.32 -23.82 4.52
N ASP A 376 -4.54 -24.37 4.57
CA ASP A 376 -4.75 -25.83 4.60
C ASP A 376 -4.27 -26.49 3.30
N HIS A 377 -4.53 -25.86 2.15
CA HIS A 377 -4.11 -26.42 0.87
C HIS A 377 -2.58 -26.40 0.71
N VAL A 378 -1.93 -25.24 0.93
CA VAL A 378 -0.47 -25.14 0.72
C VAL A 378 0.30 -25.97 1.75
N ALA A 379 -0.21 -26.15 2.96
CA ALA A 379 0.37 -27.04 3.99
C ALA A 379 0.50 -28.48 3.50
N SER A 380 -0.44 -28.96 2.67
CA SER A 380 -0.38 -30.30 2.08
C SER A 380 0.76 -30.49 1.08
N LEU A 381 1.25 -29.40 0.50
CA LEU A 381 2.33 -29.38 -0.48
C LEU A 381 3.73 -29.28 0.15
N LEU A 382 3.81 -29.12 1.48
CA LEU A 382 5.05 -28.95 2.21
C LEU A 382 5.65 -30.29 2.60
N LYS A 383 6.98 -30.44 2.45
CA LYS A 383 7.73 -31.58 2.94
C LYS A 383 7.62 -31.71 4.47
N PRO A 384 7.70 -32.93 5.05
CA PRO A 384 8.05 -33.07 6.45
C PRO A 384 9.33 -32.30 6.77
N GLY A 385 9.37 -31.58 7.90
CA GLY A 385 10.46 -30.66 8.27
C GLY A 385 10.49 -29.34 7.48
N GLY A 386 9.59 -29.13 6.53
CA GLY A 386 9.51 -27.92 5.72
C GLY A 386 8.98 -26.70 6.48
N THR A 387 9.21 -25.52 5.92
CA THR A 387 8.84 -24.22 6.51
C THR A 387 7.69 -23.58 5.74
N LEU A 388 6.65 -23.15 6.46
CA LEU A 388 5.55 -22.33 5.96
C LEU A 388 5.66 -20.91 6.52
N VAL A 389 5.82 -19.91 5.62
CA VAL A 389 5.79 -18.50 5.99
C VAL A 389 4.45 -17.92 5.57
N TYR A 390 3.69 -17.45 6.52
CA TYR A 390 2.41 -16.75 6.31
C TYR A 390 2.61 -15.26 6.52
N SER A 391 2.14 -14.45 5.59
CA SER A 391 2.21 -12.99 5.71
C SER A 391 0.99 -12.28 5.15
N THR A 392 0.70 -11.09 5.67
CA THR A 392 -0.38 -10.21 5.23
C THR A 392 0.03 -8.74 5.36
N CYS A 393 -0.53 -7.88 4.52
CA CYS A 393 -0.39 -6.42 4.63
C CYS A 393 -1.64 -5.79 5.28
N THR A 394 -2.13 -6.37 6.38
CA THR A 394 -3.32 -5.88 7.10
C THR A 394 -3.05 -5.67 8.59
N LEU A 395 -3.88 -4.83 9.20
CA LEU A 395 -3.90 -4.58 10.66
C LEU A 395 -4.98 -5.40 11.38
N ALA A 396 -5.77 -6.18 10.65
CA ALA A 396 -6.86 -6.95 11.24
C ALA A 396 -6.33 -8.26 11.87
N GLN A 397 -6.38 -8.39 13.20
CA GLN A 397 -5.93 -9.60 13.91
C GLN A 397 -6.67 -10.87 13.47
N ALA A 398 -7.91 -10.73 12.96
CA ALA A 398 -8.67 -11.83 12.39
C ALA A 398 -7.99 -12.47 11.15
N GLU A 399 -7.22 -11.67 10.40
CA GLU A 399 -6.45 -12.11 9.24
C GLU A 399 -5.00 -12.46 9.58
N ASN A 400 -4.54 -12.19 10.80
CA ASN A 400 -3.16 -12.31 11.28
C ASN A 400 -3.03 -13.41 12.33
N GLN A 401 -2.80 -13.04 13.61
CA GLN A 401 -2.58 -13.99 14.71
C GLN A 401 -3.71 -15.00 14.86
N ALA A 402 -4.97 -14.61 14.63
CA ALA A 402 -6.11 -15.50 14.74
C ALA A 402 -6.08 -16.61 13.67
N GLN A 403 -5.63 -16.29 12.43
CA GLN A 403 -5.46 -17.30 11.37
C GLN A 403 -4.39 -18.33 11.75
N VAL A 404 -3.24 -17.87 12.23
CA VAL A 404 -2.14 -18.75 12.64
C VAL A 404 -2.58 -19.66 13.77
N LYS A 405 -3.21 -19.13 14.83
CA LYS A 405 -3.71 -19.91 15.96
C LYS A 405 -4.76 -20.93 15.52
N ALA A 406 -5.70 -20.54 14.67
CA ALA A 406 -6.72 -21.45 14.15
C ALA A 406 -6.12 -22.54 13.24
N PHE A 407 -5.12 -22.21 12.43
CA PHE A 407 -4.39 -23.19 11.60
C PHE A 407 -3.67 -24.22 12.48
N LEU A 408 -2.87 -23.79 13.44
CA LEU A 408 -2.14 -24.68 14.34
C LEU A 408 -3.06 -25.56 15.20
N ALA A 409 -4.26 -25.08 15.55
CA ALA A 409 -5.24 -25.86 16.29
C ALA A 409 -5.84 -27.02 15.47
N ARG A 410 -5.90 -26.92 14.14
CA ARG A 410 -6.46 -27.95 13.25
C ARG A 410 -5.41 -28.81 12.53
N GLN A 411 -4.15 -28.38 12.49
CA GLN A 411 -3.03 -29.06 11.83
C GLN A 411 -2.03 -29.52 12.90
N ALA A 412 -2.24 -30.70 13.43
CA ALA A 412 -1.46 -31.25 14.55
C ALA A 412 0.01 -31.55 14.20
N ASP A 413 0.33 -31.63 12.90
CA ASP A 413 1.68 -31.80 12.37
C ASP A 413 2.43 -30.49 12.13
N PHE A 414 1.86 -29.35 12.53
CA PHE A 414 2.51 -28.04 12.45
C PHE A 414 2.74 -27.42 13.82
N GLN A 415 3.83 -26.69 13.94
CA GLN A 415 4.13 -25.89 15.13
C GLN A 415 4.62 -24.49 14.73
N LEU A 416 4.36 -23.51 15.59
CA LEU A 416 4.95 -22.18 15.43
C LEU A 416 6.48 -22.31 15.57
N SER A 417 7.20 -21.68 14.65
CA SER A 417 8.66 -21.54 14.70
C SER A 417 8.98 -20.08 15.04
N PRO A 418 9.21 -19.74 16.32
CA PRO A 418 9.38 -18.36 16.72
C PRO A 418 10.51 -17.67 15.97
N ILE A 419 10.29 -16.41 15.62
CA ILE A 419 11.28 -15.53 15.02
C ILE A 419 12.02 -14.84 16.16
N GLY A 420 13.36 -14.95 16.16
CA GLY A 420 14.19 -14.35 17.19
C GLY A 420 14.60 -12.91 16.90
N PRO A 421 15.02 -12.15 17.92
CA PRO A 421 15.45 -10.77 17.77
C PRO A 421 16.70 -10.63 16.88
N GLU A 422 17.49 -11.68 16.70
CA GLU A 422 18.65 -11.72 15.81
C GLU A 422 18.27 -11.78 14.32
N GLU A 423 17.02 -12.11 14.01
CA GLU A 423 16.51 -12.24 12.63
C GLU A 423 15.90 -10.94 12.09
N VAL A 424 15.67 -9.95 12.95
CA VAL A 424 15.04 -8.67 12.59
C VAL A 424 15.83 -7.49 13.12
N GLN A 425 15.86 -6.40 12.34
CA GLN A 425 16.29 -5.11 12.88
C GLN A 425 15.08 -4.50 13.59
N GLY A 426 15.15 -4.27 14.89
CA GLY A 426 14.03 -3.72 15.65
C GLY A 426 13.20 -4.79 16.34
N ALA A 427 13.64 -5.16 17.53
CA ALA A 427 12.94 -6.16 18.37
C ALA A 427 11.49 -5.77 18.75
N SER A 428 11.13 -4.48 18.64
CA SER A 428 9.79 -3.97 18.92
C SER A 428 8.70 -4.51 17.98
N VAL A 429 9.05 -5.09 16.84
CA VAL A 429 8.09 -5.70 15.92
C VAL A 429 7.76 -7.14 16.28
N LEU A 430 8.46 -7.75 17.25
CA LEU A 430 8.20 -9.12 17.68
C LEU A 430 7.06 -9.18 18.67
N THR A 431 6.08 -10.04 18.39
CA THR A 431 5.05 -10.39 19.37
C THR A 431 5.62 -11.32 20.45
N ALA A 432 4.91 -11.47 21.57
CA ALA A 432 5.30 -12.39 22.64
C ALA A 432 5.43 -13.86 22.18
N ASP A 433 4.68 -14.25 21.16
CA ASP A 433 4.70 -15.60 20.57
C ASP A 433 5.81 -15.76 19.49
N GLY A 434 6.61 -14.73 19.22
CA GLY A 434 7.67 -14.75 18.22
C GLY A 434 7.15 -14.67 16.76
N MET A 435 6.04 -13.99 16.54
CA MET A 435 5.59 -13.54 15.22
C MET A 435 6.01 -12.07 15.00
N ILE A 436 5.97 -11.59 13.77
CA ILE A 436 6.22 -10.18 13.45
C ILE A 436 4.88 -9.47 13.25
N GLU A 437 4.70 -8.35 13.94
CA GLU A 437 3.63 -7.37 13.70
C GLU A 437 4.25 -5.98 13.56
N VAL A 438 4.23 -5.43 12.37
CA VAL A 438 4.74 -4.09 12.07
C VAL A 438 3.56 -3.13 12.04
N LEU A 439 3.59 -2.13 12.91
CA LEU A 439 2.57 -1.07 12.91
C LEU A 439 3.10 0.18 12.18
N PRO A 440 2.26 0.88 11.42
CA PRO A 440 2.70 2.01 10.59
C PRO A 440 3.40 3.15 11.33
N GLN A 441 3.08 3.38 12.62
CA GLN A 441 3.70 4.41 13.44
C GLN A 441 5.14 4.07 13.87
N ASP A 442 5.50 2.79 13.97
CA ASP A 442 6.77 2.39 14.59
C ASP A 442 7.97 2.73 13.71
N TYR A 443 7.86 2.45 12.41
CA TYR A 443 8.97 2.66 11.45
C TYR A 443 8.57 3.49 10.22
N LEU A 444 7.37 4.07 10.20
CA LEU A 444 6.81 4.78 9.06
C LEU A 444 6.78 3.93 7.78
N THR A 445 6.58 2.63 7.94
CA THR A 445 6.42 1.62 6.89
C THR A 445 4.96 1.16 6.80
N ASP A 446 4.64 0.24 5.91
CA ASP A 446 3.30 -0.32 5.81
C ASP A 446 3.01 -1.23 7.03
N GLY A 447 1.75 -1.32 7.44
CA GLY A 447 1.33 -2.29 8.45
C GLY A 447 1.42 -3.71 7.89
N PHE A 448 2.07 -4.62 8.63
CA PHE A 448 2.42 -5.93 8.11
C PHE A 448 2.47 -6.99 9.20
N PHE A 449 2.17 -8.24 8.83
CA PHE A 449 2.24 -9.38 9.73
C PHE A 449 2.99 -10.54 9.08
N ILE A 450 3.84 -11.25 9.86
CA ILE A 450 4.56 -12.44 9.40
C ILE A 450 4.57 -13.49 10.52
N ALA A 451 4.27 -14.73 10.17
CA ALA A 451 4.46 -15.88 11.03
C ALA A 451 5.21 -16.99 10.29
N ARG A 452 6.11 -17.66 10.99
CA ARG A 452 6.84 -18.83 10.49
C ARG A 452 6.36 -20.06 11.24
N MET A 453 6.00 -21.10 10.49
CA MET A 453 5.55 -22.39 11.01
C MET A 453 6.38 -23.51 10.38
N THR A 454 6.59 -24.59 11.11
CA THR A 454 7.32 -25.77 10.63
C THR A 454 6.45 -26.99 10.70
N LYS A 455 6.47 -27.81 9.65
CA LYS A 455 5.83 -29.11 9.61
C LYS A 455 6.70 -30.15 10.33
N SER A 456 6.12 -30.99 11.15
CA SER A 456 6.84 -32.09 11.82
C SER A 456 7.54 -33.00 10.81
N ALA A 457 8.70 -33.56 11.21
CA ALA A 457 9.52 -34.44 10.36
C ALA A 457 8.87 -35.81 10.14
#